data_576aacf2c89aaaa5c444104b330c80a2
#
_entry.id   576aacf2c89aaaa5c444104b330c80a2
#
_cell.length_a   1.000
_cell.length_b   1.000
_cell.length_c   1.000
_cell.angle_alpha   90.00
_cell.angle_beta   90.00
_cell.angle_gamma   90.00
#
_symmetry.space_group_name_H-M   'P 1'
#
loop_
_entity.id
_entity.type
_entity.pdbx_description
1 polymer ?
#
loop_
_entity_poly.entity_id
_entity_poly.type
_entity_poly.pdbx_seq_one_letter_code
_entity_poly.pdbx_strand_id
1 'polypeptide(L)'
;MTPSPSSTLEAPPADAARERSSETPVLGFEAAAVMSRIDALAEKHEGHDDAFRSAMAQLLKAELVKAREVAQAELLAERHGRRTAERLCALHDAIIRILYTAATRHLYHSHTPSDSERMSIVATGGYGRGLMAPESDIDLLFILPYKQ
;
A
#
# COMPACT_ATOMS: atom_id res chain seq x y z
N MET A 1 49.23 24.73 -3.03
CA MET A 1 48.42 23.58 -3.43
C MET A 1 47.41 23.33 -2.31
N THR A 2 46.22 23.83 -2.49
CA THR A 2 45.08 23.64 -1.55
C THR A 2 44.18 22.53 -2.08
N PRO A 3 43.80 21.55 -1.28
CA PRO A 3 42.86 20.52 -1.74
C PRO A 3 41.43 21.08 -1.74
N SER A 4 40.73 20.87 -2.84
CA SER A 4 39.31 21.17 -2.98
C SER A 4 38.47 20.25 -2.09
N PRO A 5 37.38 20.76 -1.49
CA PRO A 5 36.43 19.91 -0.75
C PRO A 5 35.59 19.10 -1.71
N SER A 6 35.68 17.79 -1.57
CA SER A 6 34.77 16.85 -2.24
C SER A 6 33.35 17.02 -1.65
N SER A 7 32.44 17.56 -2.45
CA SER A 7 31.01 17.60 -2.16
C SER A 7 30.46 16.18 -2.28
N THR A 8 30.31 15.51 -1.16
CA THR A 8 29.55 14.25 -1.09
C THR A 8 28.07 14.62 -1.17
N LEU A 9 27.48 14.43 -2.34
CA LEU A 9 26.03 14.46 -2.52
C LEU A 9 25.44 13.26 -1.77
N GLU A 10 25.01 13.52 -0.56
CA GLU A 10 24.25 12.56 0.25
C GLU A 10 22.90 12.33 -0.43
N ALA A 11 22.66 11.10 -0.89
CA ALA A 11 21.39 10.71 -1.46
C ALA A 11 20.29 10.85 -0.38
N PRO A 12 19.12 11.42 -0.70
CA PRO A 12 18.03 11.55 0.28
C PRO A 12 17.62 10.15 0.78
N PRO A 13 17.25 10.00 2.06
CA PRO A 13 16.87 8.72 2.63
C PRO A 13 15.69 8.14 1.84
N ALA A 14 15.74 6.85 1.54
CA ALA A 14 14.77 6.13 0.74
C ALA A 14 13.32 6.24 1.29
N ASP A 15 13.15 6.51 2.56
CA ASP A 15 11.86 6.75 3.21
C ASP A 15 11.19 8.05 2.77
N ALA A 16 11.92 9.13 2.57
CA ALA A 16 11.34 10.43 2.15
C ALA A 16 10.78 10.40 0.71
N ALA A 17 11.27 9.48 -0.13
CA ALA A 17 10.72 9.25 -1.47
C ALA A 17 9.45 8.38 -1.43
N ARG A 18 9.36 7.48 -0.45
CA ARG A 18 8.19 6.61 -0.24
C ARG A 18 7.00 7.35 0.37
N GLU A 19 7.23 8.30 1.28
CA GLU A 19 6.14 9.10 1.88
C GLU A 19 5.46 10.00 0.85
N ARG A 20 6.20 10.58 -0.09
CA ARG A 20 5.64 11.41 -1.17
C ARG A 20 4.83 10.63 -2.21
N SER A 21 5.02 9.32 -2.31
CA SER A 21 4.22 8.45 -3.19
C SER A 21 2.78 8.21 -2.70
N SER A 22 2.47 8.50 -1.43
CA SER A 22 1.15 8.24 -0.84
C SER A 22 0.11 9.34 -1.11
N GLU A 23 0.54 10.52 -1.58
CA GLU A 23 -0.35 11.67 -1.78
C GLU A 23 -0.89 11.79 -3.21
N THR A 24 -0.25 11.12 -4.18
CA THR A 24 -0.68 11.20 -5.57
C THR A 24 -1.64 10.05 -5.90
N PRO A 25 -2.83 10.34 -6.47
CA PRO A 25 -3.75 9.30 -6.91
C PRO A 25 -3.10 8.35 -7.91
N VAL A 26 -3.27 7.04 -7.68
CA VAL A 26 -2.77 6.00 -8.59
C VAL A 26 -3.96 5.32 -9.25
N LEU A 27 -4.09 5.42 -10.56
CA LEU A 27 -5.21 4.84 -11.31
C LEU A 27 -6.58 5.31 -10.76
N GLY A 28 -6.68 6.58 -10.37
CA GLY A 28 -7.88 7.12 -9.74
C GLY A 28 -8.12 6.70 -8.29
N PHE A 29 -7.23 5.90 -7.70
CA PHE A 29 -7.31 5.47 -6.31
C PHE A 29 -6.66 6.52 -5.40
N GLU A 30 -7.46 7.15 -4.55
CA GLU A 30 -7.02 8.14 -3.57
C GLU A 30 -6.94 7.51 -2.16
N ALA A 31 -5.74 7.14 -1.73
CA ALA A 31 -5.52 6.40 -0.49
C ALA A 31 -6.08 7.12 0.76
N ALA A 32 -5.92 8.44 0.85
CA ALA A 32 -6.40 9.23 1.97
C ALA A 32 -7.95 9.25 2.05
N ALA A 33 -8.63 9.42 0.90
CA ALA A 33 -10.08 9.39 0.84
C ALA A 33 -10.64 8.01 1.18
N VAL A 34 -9.98 6.94 0.71
CA VAL A 34 -10.37 5.56 1.04
C VAL A 34 -10.16 5.30 2.53
N MET A 35 -9.05 5.74 3.12
CA MET A 35 -8.78 5.59 4.55
C MET A 35 -9.83 6.31 5.41
N SER A 36 -10.21 7.54 5.07
CA SER A 36 -11.28 8.28 5.77
C SER A 36 -12.62 7.55 5.75
N ARG A 37 -12.95 6.90 4.62
CA ARG A 37 -14.17 6.08 4.52
C ARG A 37 -14.08 4.82 5.37
N ILE A 38 -12.91 4.22 5.52
CA ILE A 38 -12.68 3.08 6.40
C ILE A 38 -12.81 3.49 7.87
N ASP A 39 -12.26 4.64 8.25
CA ASP A 39 -12.41 5.19 9.60
C ASP A 39 -13.90 5.39 9.95
N ALA A 40 -14.69 5.96 9.03
CA ALA A 40 -16.15 6.11 9.20
C ALA A 40 -16.89 4.75 9.29
N LEU A 41 -16.42 3.71 8.56
CA LEU A 41 -16.97 2.36 8.69
C LEU A 41 -16.63 1.74 10.04
N ALA A 42 -15.45 1.99 10.59
CA ALA A 42 -15.07 1.51 11.92
C ALA A 42 -15.96 2.12 13.01
N GLU A 43 -16.20 3.43 12.95
CA GLU A 43 -17.13 4.10 13.85
C GLU A 43 -18.56 3.53 13.75
N LYS A 44 -19.05 3.32 12.52
CA LYS A 44 -20.41 2.78 12.27
C LYS A 44 -20.57 1.36 12.82
N HIS A 45 -19.52 0.55 12.81
CA HIS A 45 -19.53 -0.85 13.21
C HIS A 45 -18.79 -1.10 14.52
N GLU A 46 -18.68 -0.09 15.38
CA GLU A 46 -18.02 -0.21 16.68
C GLU A 46 -18.56 -1.42 17.48
N GLY A 47 -17.64 -2.25 17.99
CA GLY A 47 -17.98 -3.49 18.68
C GLY A 47 -18.45 -4.66 17.78
N HIS A 48 -18.43 -4.50 16.45
CA HIS A 48 -18.86 -5.53 15.48
C HIS A 48 -17.77 -5.80 14.43
N ASP A 49 -16.63 -6.35 14.85
CA ASP A 49 -15.44 -6.56 14.02
C ASP A 49 -15.70 -7.28 12.70
N ASP A 50 -16.55 -8.31 12.68
CA ASP A 50 -16.85 -9.06 11.46
C ASP A 50 -17.64 -8.21 10.45
N ALA A 51 -18.57 -7.39 10.93
CA ALA A 51 -19.31 -6.45 10.09
C ALA A 51 -18.38 -5.38 9.53
N PHE A 52 -17.46 -4.85 10.34
CA PHE A 52 -16.45 -3.91 9.90
C PHE A 52 -15.53 -4.52 8.83
N ARG A 53 -14.98 -5.73 9.07
CA ARG A 53 -14.12 -6.44 8.09
C ARG A 53 -14.84 -6.64 6.77
N SER A 54 -16.11 -7.08 6.80
CA SER A 54 -16.92 -7.28 5.61
C SER A 54 -17.15 -5.98 4.83
N ALA A 55 -17.52 -4.90 5.52
CA ALA A 55 -17.75 -3.59 4.91
C ALA A 55 -16.47 -3.00 4.30
N MET A 56 -15.33 -3.11 5.00
CA MET A 56 -14.02 -2.68 4.52
C MET A 56 -13.60 -3.47 3.28
N ALA A 57 -13.77 -4.80 3.28
CA ALA A 57 -13.44 -5.64 2.14
C ALA A 57 -14.29 -5.28 0.90
N GLN A 58 -15.59 -5.02 1.07
CA GLN A 58 -16.48 -4.59 -0.01
C GLN A 58 -16.05 -3.22 -0.57
N LEU A 59 -15.71 -2.28 0.30
CA LEU A 59 -15.21 -0.97 -0.10
C LEU A 59 -13.94 -1.09 -0.94
N LEU A 60 -12.92 -1.79 -0.44
CA LEU A 60 -11.65 -1.95 -1.13
C LEU A 60 -11.79 -2.72 -2.44
N LYS A 61 -12.65 -3.74 -2.49
CA LYS A 61 -12.96 -4.46 -3.72
C LYS A 61 -13.58 -3.53 -4.78
N ALA A 62 -14.50 -2.66 -4.40
CA ALA A 62 -15.12 -1.72 -5.33
C ALA A 62 -14.09 -0.70 -5.87
N GLU A 63 -13.22 -0.18 -5.01
CA GLU A 63 -12.15 0.74 -5.43
C GLU A 63 -11.11 0.04 -6.33
N LEU A 64 -10.76 -1.21 -6.03
CA LEU A 64 -9.85 -2.01 -6.88
C LEU A 64 -10.43 -2.25 -8.27
N VAL A 65 -11.73 -2.56 -8.39
CA VAL A 65 -12.39 -2.73 -9.69
C VAL A 65 -12.30 -1.45 -10.52
N LYS A 66 -12.66 -0.30 -9.94
CA LYS A 66 -12.55 1.00 -10.61
C LYS A 66 -11.13 1.30 -11.08
N ALA A 67 -10.13 1.09 -10.23
CA ALA A 67 -8.75 1.34 -10.56
C ALA A 67 -8.23 0.41 -11.68
N ARG A 68 -8.69 -0.84 -11.73
CA ARG A 68 -8.39 -1.77 -12.83
C ARG A 68 -9.02 -1.33 -14.16
N GLU A 69 -10.24 -0.80 -14.15
CA GLU A 69 -10.87 -0.22 -15.34
C GLU A 69 -10.07 0.95 -15.89
N VAL A 70 -9.59 1.84 -15.00
CA VAL A 70 -8.69 2.94 -15.39
C VAL A 70 -7.38 2.41 -15.97
N ALA A 71 -6.77 1.41 -15.34
CA ALA A 71 -5.53 0.78 -15.83
C ALA A 71 -5.72 0.17 -17.21
N GLN A 72 -6.85 -0.49 -17.46
CA GLN A 72 -7.18 -1.06 -18.77
C GLN A 72 -7.36 0.03 -19.83
N ALA A 73 -8.08 1.10 -19.51
CA ALA A 73 -8.29 2.22 -20.43
C ALA A 73 -6.96 2.91 -20.79
N GLU A 74 -6.08 3.16 -19.81
CA GLU A 74 -4.76 3.71 -20.03
C GLU A 74 -3.87 2.78 -20.87
N LEU A 75 -3.90 1.47 -20.60
CA LEU A 75 -3.13 0.49 -21.38
C LEU A 75 -3.54 0.49 -22.87
N LEU A 76 -4.85 0.55 -23.13
CA LEU A 76 -5.37 0.61 -24.51
C LEU A 76 -5.00 1.91 -25.22
N ALA A 77 -5.00 3.02 -24.51
CA ALA A 77 -4.66 4.35 -25.04
C ALA A 77 -3.16 4.53 -25.25
N GLU A 78 -2.35 4.23 -24.24
CA GLU A 78 -0.90 4.47 -24.24
C GLU A 78 -0.10 3.31 -24.86
N ARG A 79 -0.64 2.09 -24.88
CA ARG A 79 0.01 0.84 -25.32
C ARG A 79 1.35 0.58 -24.62
N HIS A 80 1.47 0.99 -23.36
CA HIS A 80 2.71 0.93 -22.61
C HIS A 80 2.58 -0.03 -21.40
N GLY A 81 2.63 -1.33 -21.68
CA GLY A 81 2.38 -2.39 -20.71
C GLY A 81 3.25 -2.33 -19.44
N ARG A 82 4.53 -1.96 -19.56
CA ARG A 82 5.41 -1.81 -18.39
C ARG A 82 4.92 -0.73 -17.43
N ARG A 83 4.53 0.43 -17.96
CA ARG A 83 4.01 1.53 -17.14
C ARG A 83 2.72 1.15 -16.41
N THR A 84 1.83 0.41 -17.08
CA THR A 84 0.63 -0.13 -16.45
C THR A 84 0.97 -1.13 -15.36
N ALA A 85 1.95 -2.02 -15.58
CA ALA A 85 2.40 -2.97 -14.58
C ALA A 85 2.99 -2.29 -13.33
N GLU A 86 3.77 -1.25 -13.49
CA GLU A 86 4.33 -0.42 -12.41
C GLU A 86 3.22 0.30 -11.63
N ARG A 87 2.20 0.85 -12.31
CA ARG A 87 1.04 1.50 -11.68
C ARG A 87 0.17 0.51 -10.91
N LEU A 88 -0.02 -0.70 -11.42
CA LEU A 88 -0.73 -1.76 -10.71
C LEU A 88 0.01 -2.16 -9.42
N CYS A 89 1.34 -2.25 -9.44
CA CYS A 89 2.13 -2.46 -8.21
C CYS A 89 1.90 -1.34 -7.20
N ALA A 90 1.98 -0.08 -7.61
CA ALA A 90 1.76 1.07 -6.73
C ALA A 90 0.34 1.10 -6.14
N LEU A 91 -0.68 0.69 -6.91
CA LEU A 91 -2.05 0.52 -6.42
C LEU A 91 -2.13 -0.53 -5.31
N HIS A 92 -1.50 -1.69 -5.52
CA HIS A 92 -1.51 -2.77 -4.52
C HIS A 92 -0.72 -2.39 -3.27
N ASP A 93 0.39 -1.65 -3.42
CA ASP A 93 1.13 -1.07 -2.29
C ASP A 93 0.23 -0.16 -1.44
N ALA A 94 -0.55 0.72 -2.08
CA ALA A 94 -1.49 1.59 -1.39
C ALA A 94 -2.58 0.82 -0.64
N ILE A 95 -3.17 -0.20 -1.28
CA ILE A 95 -4.20 -1.05 -0.67
C ILE A 95 -3.64 -1.83 0.53
N ILE A 96 -2.45 -2.42 0.40
CA ILE A 96 -1.82 -3.19 1.49
C ILE A 96 -1.50 -2.28 2.68
N ARG A 97 -1.00 -1.06 2.44
CA ARG A 97 -0.77 -0.07 3.50
C ARG A 97 -2.06 0.33 4.21
N ILE A 98 -3.15 0.54 3.47
CA ILE A 98 -4.46 0.82 4.05
C ILE A 98 -4.93 -0.36 4.90
N LEU A 99 -4.85 -1.58 4.40
CA LEU A 99 -5.24 -2.79 5.15
C LEU A 99 -4.43 -2.94 6.44
N TYR A 100 -3.12 -2.75 6.37
CA TYR A 100 -2.26 -2.79 7.55
C TYR A 100 -2.64 -1.71 8.57
N THR A 101 -2.80 -0.46 8.10
CA THR A 101 -3.17 0.68 8.96
C THR A 101 -4.54 0.46 9.60
N ALA A 102 -5.53 0.04 8.82
CA ALA A 102 -6.87 -0.22 9.33
C ALA A 102 -6.89 -1.38 10.35
N ALA A 103 -6.17 -2.47 10.06
CA ALA A 103 -6.07 -3.60 10.97
C ALA A 103 -5.42 -3.22 12.31
N THR A 104 -4.31 -2.49 12.28
CA THR A 104 -3.60 -2.07 13.50
C THR A 104 -4.32 -0.98 14.27
N ARG A 105 -5.08 -0.12 13.58
CA ARG A 105 -5.81 1.00 14.22
C ARG A 105 -7.15 0.56 14.80
N HIS A 106 -7.89 -0.32 14.13
CA HIS A 106 -9.29 -0.59 14.46
C HIS A 106 -9.57 -2.01 14.97
N LEU A 107 -8.74 -3.01 14.60
CA LEU A 107 -8.98 -4.40 14.96
C LEU A 107 -8.00 -4.95 16.00
N TYR A 108 -6.72 -4.61 15.87
CA TYR A 108 -5.63 -5.20 16.66
C TYR A 108 -4.76 -4.10 17.28
N HIS A 109 -5.37 -3.10 17.92
CA HIS A 109 -4.60 -2.06 18.59
C HIS A 109 -4.04 -2.60 19.91
N SER A 110 -2.74 -2.47 20.06
CA SER A 110 -2.07 -2.76 21.33
C SER A 110 -1.96 -1.50 22.17
N HIS A 111 -2.33 -1.60 23.45
CA HIS A 111 -2.18 -0.47 24.39
C HIS A 111 -0.70 -0.18 24.72
N THR A 112 0.17 -1.18 24.56
CA THR A 112 1.63 -1.09 24.76
C THR A 112 2.32 -1.83 23.63
N PRO A 113 2.55 -1.18 22.45
CA PRO A 113 3.22 -1.86 21.36
C PRO A 113 4.64 -2.25 21.76
N SER A 114 4.91 -3.55 21.75
CA SER A 114 6.26 -4.10 21.98
C SER A 114 6.95 -4.39 20.65
N ASP A 115 8.27 -4.49 20.66
CA ASP A 115 9.02 -4.87 19.47
C ASP A 115 8.62 -6.25 18.91
N SER A 116 8.06 -7.12 19.77
CA SER A 116 7.54 -8.43 19.37
C SER A 116 6.24 -8.39 18.55
N GLU A 117 5.59 -7.24 18.46
CA GLU A 117 4.37 -7.03 17.66
C GLU A 117 4.64 -6.40 16.31
N ARG A 118 5.89 -6.02 16.04
CA ARG A 118 6.29 -5.49 14.74
C ARG A 118 6.23 -6.59 13.68
N MET A 119 5.47 -6.34 12.64
CA MET A 119 5.37 -7.21 11.47
C MET A 119 5.86 -6.47 10.24
N SER A 120 6.64 -7.15 9.41
CA SER A 120 7.01 -6.65 8.09
C SER A 120 6.27 -7.42 7.02
N ILE A 121 5.72 -6.71 6.04
CA ILE A 121 5.08 -7.29 4.85
C ILE A 121 6.01 -7.06 3.68
N VAL A 122 6.44 -8.14 3.04
CA VAL A 122 7.39 -8.10 1.92
C VAL A 122 6.71 -8.63 0.67
N ALA A 123 6.70 -7.82 -0.38
CA ALA A 123 6.26 -8.25 -1.70
C ALA A 123 7.30 -9.20 -2.33
N THR A 124 6.84 -10.31 -2.91
CA THR A 124 7.69 -11.31 -3.57
C THR A 124 7.22 -11.57 -5.01
N GLY A 125 7.84 -12.49 -5.72
CA GLY A 125 7.43 -12.86 -7.07
C GLY A 125 7.46 -11.71 -8.09
N GLY A 126 6.48 -11.64 -8.95
CA GLY A 126 6.27 -10.57 -9.93
C GLY A 126 6.03 -9.23 -9.27
N TYR A 127 5.20 -9.23 -8.24
CA TYR A 127 4.88 -8.07 -7.44
C TYR A 127 6.13 -7.48 -6.75
N GLY A 128 6.98 -8.33 -6.15
CA GLY A 128 8.23 -7.90 -5.52
C GLY A 128 9.25 -7.28 -6.49
N ARG A 129 9.15 -7.58 -7.78
CA ARG A 129 9.96 -6.96 -8.84
C ARG A 129 9.38 -5.64 -9.36
N GLY A 130 8.26 -5.18 -8.82
CA GLY A 130 7.59 -3.95 -9.26
C GLY A 130 6.85 -4.08 -10.60
N LEU A 131 6.56 -5.29 -11.05
CA LEU A 131 5.91 -5.56 -12.33
C LEU A 131 4.76 -6.55 -12.13
N MET A 132 3.54 -6.06 -12.15
CA MET A 132 2.33 -6.87 -12.09
C MET A 132 1.59 -6.84 -13.41
N ALA A 133 1.28 -8.01 -13.97
CA ALA A 133 0.28 -8.09 -15.02
C ALA A 133 -1.13 -7.89 -14.43
N PRO A 134 -2.10 -7.41 -15.23
CA PRO A 134 -3.51 -7.42 -14.87
C PRO A 134 -3.93 -8.77 -14.39
N GLU A 135 -4.57 -9.24 -13.59
CA GLU A 135 -4.91 -10.63 -13.16
C GLU A 135 -3.78 -11.44 -12.50
N SER A 136 -2.59 -10.87 -12.26
CA SER A 136 -1.54 -11.56 -11.52
C SER A 136 -1.92 -11.73 -10.04
N ASP A 137 -1.48 -12.84 -9.46
CA ASP A 137 -1.54 -13.07 -8.02
C ASP A 137 -0.59 -12.11 -7.27
N ILE A 138 -0.92 -11.86 -6.02
CA ILE A 138 -0.12 -11.06 -5.09
C ILE A 138 0.58 -12.03 -4.13
N ASP A 139 1.90 -12.13 -4.25
CA ASP A 139 2.72 -12.94 -3.36
C ASP A 139 3.27 -12.06 -2.22
N LEU A 140 2.87 -12.35 -1.00
CA LEU A 140 3.29 -11.63 0.21
C LEU A 140 3.95 -12.56 1.21
N LEU A 141 5.07 -12.12 1.76
CA LEU A 141 5.74 -12.76 2.87
C LEU A 141 5.56 -11.90 4.13
N PHE A 142 5.02 -12.51 5.19
CA PHE A 142 4.88 -11.89 6.50
C PHE A 142 6.04 -12.32 7.39
N ILE A 143 6.82 -11.34 7.87
CA ILE A 143 7.94 -11.57 8.76
C ILE A 143 7.55 -11.05 10.13
N LEU A 144 7.52 -11.95 11.10
CA LEU A 144 7.25 -11.67 12.50
C LEU A 144 8.56 -11.70 13.29
N PRO A 145 8.73 -10.87 14.32
CA PRO A 145 9.87 -10.97 15.21
C PRO A 145 9.85 -12.31 15.94
N TYR A 146 11.04 -12.86 16.17
CA TYR A 146 11.18 -14.10 16.93
C TYR A 146 10.74 -13.85 18.37
N LYS A 147 9.77 -14.63 18.84
CA LYS A 147 9.40 -14.69 20.27
C LYS A 147 10.43 -15.59 20.96
N GLN A 148 11.31 -14.99 21.76
CA GLN A 148 12.14 -15.74 22.72
C GLN A 148 11.28 -16.28 23.87
#